data_b9fd6b02de063a8c3867a3005c371a82
#
_entry.id   b9fd6b02de063a8c3867a3005c371a82
#
_cell.length_a   1.000
_cell.length_b   1.000
_cell.length_c   1.000
_cell.angle_alpha   90.00
_cell.angle_beta   90.00
_cell.angle_gamma   90.00
#
_symmetry.space_group_name_H-M   'P 1'
#
loop_
_entity.id
_entity.type
_entity.pdbx_description
1 polymer ?
#
loop_
_entity_poly.entity_id
_entity_poly.type
_entity_poly.pdbx_seq_one_letter_code
_entity_poly.pdbx_strand_id
1 'polypeptide(L)'
;MAEQKYTVNAMGEQCPIPVVKTKKVLDSVQGDAEITVLVDNETAVQNLTRMGKNAGAEVLAEKTSDREFHVTLRVKDRKPSVETTEEINCIPDVKGDFVIAVDTATMGRGNDELGQVLMKGFLFAVTQLDELPKIMLFYNGGATLTTEDSDSLDDLKSLEAQGVTIKTCGTCLNYYGLTEKLKVGEVTNMYDIVETMAKASKVVKP
;
A
#
# COMPACT_ATOMS: atom_id res chain seq x y z
N MET A 1 -2.09 5.05 34.58
CA MET A 1 -1.93 6.11 33.54
C MET A 1 -3.25 6.20 32.81
N ALA A 2 -3.65 7.37 32.31
CA ALA A 2 -4.93 7.51 31.63
C ALA A 2 -4.90 6.75 30.28
N GLU A 3 -5.91 5.90 30.05
CA GLU A 3 -6.10 5.19 28.79
C GLU A 3 -6.36 6.21 27.67
N GLN A 4 -5.52 6.18 26.63
CA GLN A 4 -5.66 7.10 25.49
C GLN A 4 -6.75 6.56 24.55
N LYS A 5 -7.66 7.42 24.08
CA LYS A 5 -8.74 7.04 23.18
C LYS A 5 -8.59 7.73 21.84
N TYR A 6 -8.66 6.92 20.78
CA TYR A 6 -8.58 7.38 19.39
C TYR A 6 -9.80 6.92 18.61
N THR A 7 -10.26 7.75 17.68
CA THR A 7 -11.33 7.39 16.76
C THR A 7 -10.85 7.55 15.33
N VAL A 8 -10.99 6.50 14.53
CA VAL A 8 -10.66 6.48 13.10
C VAL A 8 -11.97 6.38 12.32
N ASN A 9 -12.31 7.40 11.56
CA ASN A 9 -13.45 7.33 10.65
C ASN A 9 -12.98 6.82 9.29
N ALA A 10 -13.50 5.67 8.89
CA ALA A 10 -13.25 5.01 7.62
C ALA A 10 -14.56 4.54 6.94
N MET A 11 -15.67 5.27 7.24
CA MET A 11 -16.95 5.06 6.59
C MET A 11 -16.87 5.40 5.09
N GLY A 12 -17.40 4.55 4.24
CA GLY A 12 -17.37 4.71 2.78
C GLY A 12 -16.03 4.39 2.12
N GLU A 13 -15.03 3.97 2.89
CA GLU A 13 -13.69 3.68 2.37
C GLU A 13 -13.51 2.19 2.08
N GLN A 14 -12.93 1.91 0.90
CA GLN A 14 -12.62 0.54 0.48
C GLN A 14 -11.28 0.06 1.05
N CYS A 15 -11.14 -1.27 1.16
CA CYS A 15 -9.84 -1.90 1.46
C CYS A 15 -8.77 -1.43 0.45
N PRO A 16 -7.53 -1.07 0.89
CA PRO A 16 -6.97 -1.28 2.23
C PRO A 16 -7.06 -0.07 3.18
N ILE A 17 -7.73 1.03 2.79
CA ILE A 17 -7.70 2.33 3.49
C ILE A 17 -8.04 2.22 5.00
N PRO A 18 -9.13 1.53 5.43
CA PRO A 18 -9.42 1.42 6.86
C PRO A 18 -8.30 0.78 7.66
N VAL A 19 -7.67 -0.26 7.11
CA VAL A 19 -6.56 -0.98 7.75
C VAL A 19 -5.32 -0.09 7.87
N VAL A 20 -4.97 0.64 6.81
CA VAL A 20 -3.82 1.55 6.79
C VAL A 20 -3.98 2.70 7.78
N LYS A 21 -5.15 3.36 7.80
CA LYS A 21 -5.44 4.43 8.77
C LYS A 21 -5.32 3.93 10.21
N THR A 22 -5.87 2.75 10.48
CA THR A 22 -5.82 2.15 11.82
C THR A 22 -4.40 1.77 12.21
N LYS A 23 -3.61 1.21 11.28
CA LYS A 23 -2.20 0.88 11.52
C LYS A 23 -1.40 2.14 11.89
N LYS A 24 -1.55 3.25 11.16
CA LYS A 24 -0.86 4.52 11.47
C LYS A 24 -1.15 5.02 12.88
N VAL A 25 -2.42 4.99 13.31
CA VAL A 25 -2.79 5.35 14.69
C VAL A 25 -2.18 4.37 15.67
N LEU A 26 -2.28 3.07 15.39
CA LEU A 26 -1.76 2.02 16.25
C LEU A 26 -0.25 2.13 16.45
N ASP A 27 0.52 2.50 15.41
CA ASP A 27 1.98 2.67 15.46
C ASP A 27 2.40 3.94 16.19
N SER A 28 1.53 4.96 16.26
CA SER A 28 1.76 6.20 17.02
C SER A 28 1.46 6.11 18.53
N VAL A 29 0.78 5.04 18.96
CA VAL A 29 0.33 4.88 20.36
C VAL A 29 1.47 4.46 21.28
N GLN A 30 1.51 5.08 22.47
CA GLN A 30 2.43 4.74 23.56
C GLN A 30 1.64 4.35 24.81
N GLY A 31 1.92 3.18 25.37
CA GLY A 31 1.25 2.67 26.57
C GLY A 31 -0.11 2.04 26.28
N ASP A 32 -1.09 2.28 27.16
CA ASP A 32 -2.43 1.73 27.06
C ASP A 32 -3.31 2.62 26.19
N ALA A 33 -3.97 2.05 25.18
CA ALA A 33 -4.89 2.79 24.32
C ALA A 33 -6.06 1.96 23.80
N GLU A 34 -7.15 2.67 23.53
CA GLU A 34 -8.36 2.18 22.89
C GLU A 34 -8.54 2.92 21.55
N ILE A 35 -8.57 2.18 20.43
CA ILE A 35 -8.75 2.73 19.09
C ILE A 35 -10.07 2.22 18.55
N THR A 36 -11.05 3.10 18.34
CA THR A 36 -12.34 2.77 17.75
C THR A 36 -12.34 3.16 16.26
N VAL A 37 -12.61 2.19 15.40
CA VAL A 37 -12.65 2.38 13.95
C VAL A 37 -14.08 2.22 13.47
N LEU A 38 -14.58 3.24 12.75
CA LEU A 38 -15.92 3.25 12.16
C LEU A 38 -15.82 2.79 10.71
N VAL A 39 -16.55 1.74 10.33
CA VAL A 39 -16.61 1.19 8.96
C VAL A 39 -18.03 0.80 8.59
N ASP A 40 -18.32 0.67 7.29
CA ASP A 40 -19.65 0.43 6.73
C ASP A 40 -19.85 -0.95 6.09
N ASN A 41 -18.84 -1.83 6.18
CA ASN A 41 -18.90 -3.16 5.56
C ASN A 41 -18.19 -4.25 6.37
N GLU A 42 -18.69 -5.48 6.27
CA GLU A 42 -18.18 -6.64 7.03
C GLU A 42 -16.76 -7.04 6.62
N THR A 43 -16.36 -6.80 5.38
CA THR A 43 -14.99 -7.10 4.91
C THR A 43 -13.97 -6.24 5.65
N ALA A 44 -14.27 -4.94 5.84
CA ALA A 44 -13.44 -4.05 6.64
C ALA A 44 -13.35 -4.52 8.10
N VAL A 45 -14.47 -4.95 8.70
CA VAL A 45 -14.50 -5.53 10.06
C VAL A 45 -13.56 -6.73 10.18
N GLN A 46 -13.63 -7.68 9.22
CA GLN A 46 -12.79 -8.88 9.22
C GLN A 46 -11.30 -8.52 9.08
N ASN A 47 -10.97 -7.59 8.18
CA ASN A 47 -9.59 -7.16 7.95
C ASN A 47 -9.00 -6.44 9.15
N LEU A 48 -9.75 -5.53 9.77
CA LEU A 48 -9.36 -4.83 11.00
C LEU A 48 -9.20 -5.80 12.17
N THR A 49 -10.11 -6.78 12.31
CA THR A 49 -10.02 -7.80 13.35
C THR A 49 -8.76 -8.64 13.20
N ARG A 50 -8.43 -9.06 11.98
CA ARG A 50 -7.21 -9.82 11.69
C ARG A 50 -5.96 -9.00 11.99
N MET A 51 -5.93 -7.76 11.50
CA MET A 51 -4.81 -6.84 11.73
C MET A 51 -4.59 -6.57 13.22
N GLY A 52 -5.66 -6.26 13.97
CA GLY A 52 -5.58 -6.00 15.40
C GLY A 52 -5.05 -7.21 16.20
N LYS A 53 -5.54 -8.42 15.89
CA LYS A 53 -5.04 -9.66 16.51
C LYS A 53 -3.56 -9.90 16.20
N ASN A 54 -3.13 -9.67 14.96
CA ASN A 54 -1.73 -9.81 14.56
C ASN A 54 -0.83 -8.79 15.28
N ALA A 55 -1.37 -7.61 15.59
CA ALA A 55 -0.68 -6.56 16.36
C ALA A 55 -0.73 -6.78 17.89
N GLY A 56 -1.32 -7.90 18.36
CA GLY A 56 -1.45 -8.23 19.78
C GLY A 56 -2.51 -7.43 20.51
N ALA A 57 -3.44 -6.77 19.80
CA ALA A 57 -4.56 -6.05 20.39
C ALA A 57 -5.73 -6.99 20.72
N GLU A 58 -6.44 -6.68 21.79
CA GLU A 58 -7.78 -7.22 22.05
C GLU A 58 -8.76 -6.50 21.11
N VAL A 59 -9.52 -7.26 20.29
CA VAL A 59 -10.41 -6.67 19.28
C VAL A 59 -11.85 -7.03 19.57
N LEU A 60 -12.70 -6.00 19.65
CA LEU A 60 -14.14 -6.11 19.79
C LEU A 60 -14.79 -5.46 18.56
N ALA A 61 -15.71 -6.16 17.91
CA ALA A 61 -16.47 -5.63 16.78
C ALA A 61 -17.97 -5.62 17.13
N GLU A 62 -18.61 -4.48 17.01
CA GLU A 62 -20.03 -4.28 17.28
C GLU A 62 -20.71 -3.71 16.03
N LYS A 63 -21.89 -4.26 15.70
CA LYS A 63 -22.76 -3.72 14.66
C LYS A 63 -23.70 -2.70 15.29
N THR A 64 -23.56 -1.43 14.95
CA THR A 64 -24.34 -0.33 15.51
C THR A 64 -25.61 -0.05 14.69
N SER A 65 -25.55 -0.27 13.37
CA SER A 65 -26.69 -0.16 12.45
C SER A 65 -26.52 -1.08 11.24
N ASP A 66 -27.46 -1.05 10.28
CA ASP A 66 -27.39 -1.91 9.09
C ASP A 66 -26.13 -1.68 8.24
N ARG A 67 -25.54 -0.49 8.30
CA ARG A 67 -24.35 -0.08 7.55
C ARG A 67 -23.33 0.63 8.42
N GLU A 68 -23.25 0.30 9.70
CA GLU A 68 -22.27 0.90 10.61
C GLU A 68 -21.77 -0.12 11.60
N PHE A 69 -20.46 -0.29 11.61
CA PHE A 69 -19.75 -1.18 12.51
C PHE A 69 -18.67 -0.40 13.25
N HIS A 70 -18.54 -0.66 14.52
CA HIS A 70 -17.47 -0.14 15.35
C HIS A 70 -16.50 -1.28 15.67
N VAL A 71 -15.25 -1.14 15.28
CA VAL A 71 -14.18 -2.08 15.59
C VAL A 71 -13.25 -1.42 16.59
N THR A 72 -13.28 -1.90 17.83
CA THR A 72 -12.47 -1.37 18.93
C THR A 72 -11.25 -2.25 19.16
N LEU A 73 -10.06 -1.66 19.06
CA LEU A 73 -8.78 -2.30 19.36
C LEU A 73 -8.25 -1.75 20.67
N ARG A 74 -7.98 -2.64 21.63
CA ARG A 74 -7.35 -2.30 22.90
C ARG A 74 -5.94 -2.84 22.95
N VAL A 75 -4.98 -1.97 23.17
CA VAL A 75 -3.59 -2.32 23.38
C VAL A 75 -3.13 -1.95 24.77
N LYS A 76 -2.28 -2.78 25.37
CA LYS A 76 -1.70 -2.55 26.68
C LYS A 76 -0.19 -2.53 26.60
N ASP A 77 0.41 -1.61 27.33
CA ASP A 77 1.87 -1.48 27.51
C ASP A 77 2.65 -1.45 26.18
N ARG A 78 2.02 -0.84 25.14
CA ARG A 78 2.62 -0.75 23.83
C ARG A 78 3.82 0.19 23.86
N LYS A 79 4.95 -0.33 23.44
CA LYS A 79 6.11 0.52 23.14
C LYS A 79 5.90 1.03 21.72
N PRO A 80 6.11 2.32 21.44
CA PRO A 80 6.08 2.79 20.08
C PRO A 80 7.09 1.95 19.29
N SER A 81 6.73 1.56 18.09
CA SER A 81 7.75 1.17 17.11
C SER A 81 8.52 2.47 16.85
N VAL A 82 9.66 2.60 17.53
CA VAL A 82 10.48 3.82 17.49
C VAL A 82 11.11 3.89 16.12
N GLU A 83 10.51 4.68 15.23
CA GLU A 83 11.34 5.44 14.33
C GLU A 83 11.79 6.67 15.12
N THR A 84 13.03 6.66 15.52
CA THR A 84 13.73 7.78 16.15
C THR A 84 13.69 8.96 15.19
N THR A 85 12.87 9.96 15.50
CA THR A 85 13.00 11.30 14.92
C THR A 85 14.26 11.94 15.51
N GLU A 86 15.40 11.62 14.97
CA GLU A 86 16.51 12.56 14.94
C GLU A 86 16.38 13.36 13.64
N GLU A 87 16.16 14.65 13.79
CA GLU A 87 16.29 15.63 12.70
C GLU A 87 17.73 15.59 12.15
N ILE A 88 17.97 14.70 11.22
CA ILE A 88 19.11 14.77 10.32
C ILE A 88 18.52 14.86 8.92
N ASN A 89 18.77 15.99 8.26
CA ASN A 89 18.54 16.24 6.84
C ASN A 89 19.33 15.21 6.00
N CYS A 90 18.88 13.96 6.01
CA CYS A 90 19.31 12.91 5.11
C CYS A 90 18.05 12.31 4.51
N ILE A 91 18.00 12.28 3.21
CA ILE A 91 17.06 11.46 2.44
C ILE A 91 17.07 10.06 3.08
N PRO A 92 15.94 9.51 3.56
CA PRO A 92 15.95 8.21 4.20
C PRO A 92 16.45 7.16 3.21
N ASP A 93 17.58 6.57 3.51
CA ASP A 93 18.16 5.47 2.74
C ASP A 93 17.49 4.13 3.13
N VAL A 94 16.17 4.18 3.41
CA VAL A 94 15.35 3.03 3.80
C VAL A 94 14.58 2.54 2.58
N LYS A 95 15.33 2.16 1.53
CA LYS A 95 14.77 1.37 0.44
C LYS A 95 14.98 -0.09 0.78
N GLY A 96 13.90 -0.82 0.95
CA GLY A 96 13.97 -2.28 0.98
C GLY A 96 14.72 -2.78 -0.27
N ASP A 97 15.60 -3.76 -0.13
CA ASP A 97 16.36 -4.33 -1.26
C ASP A 97 15.48 -5.32 -2.06
N PHE A 98 14.27 -4.90 -2.42
CA PHE A 98 13.36 -5.70 -3.21
C PHE A 98 12.79 -4.92 -4.39
N VAL A 99 12.33 -5.67 -5.40
CA VAL A 99 11.75 -5.17 -6.64
C VAL A 99 10.31 -5.63 -6.77
N ILE A 100 9.43 -4.75 -7.25
CA ILE A 100 8.06 -5.11 -7.64
C ILE A 100 8.00 -5.18 -9.17
N ALA A 101 7.50 -6.31 -9.71
CA ALA A 101 7.35 -6.52 -11.15
C ALA A 101 5.87 -6.67 -11.50
N VAL A 102 5.33 -5.72 -12.26
CA VAL A 102 3.92 -5.63 -12.64
C VAL A 102 3.78 -5.89 -14.13
N ASP A 103 3.23 -7.05 -14.51
CA ASP A 103 3.09 -7.47 -15.91
C ASP A 103 1.67 -7.34 -16.47
N THR A 104 0.71 -7.00 -15.63
CA THR A 104 -0.70 -6.84 -16.00
C THR A 104 -1.33 -5.64 -15.31
N ALA A 105 -2.40 -5.10 -15.90
CA ALA A 105 -3.20 -4.05 -15.27
C ALA A 105 -4.15 -4.59 -14.18
N THR A 106 -4.26 -5.90 -14.05
CA THR A 106 -5.14 -6.59 -13.10
C THR A 106 -4.31 -7.48 -12.16
N MET A 107 -4.70 -7.57 -10.89
CA MET A 107 -4.07 -8.45 -9.92
C MET A 107 -4.76 -9.82 -9.92
N GLY A 108 -3.97 -10.88 -10.09
CA GLY A 108 -4.47 -12.25 -10.12
C GLY A 108 -5.12 -12.65 -11.45
N ARG A 109 -5.69 -13.87 -11.46
CA ARG A 109 -6.38 -14.44 -12.64
C ARG A 109 -7.82 -14.77 -12.27
N GLY A 110 -8.78 -14.12 -12.91
CA GLY A 110 -10.19 -14.32 -12.59
C GLY A 110 -11.05 -13.25 -13.25
N ASN A 111 -11.83 -12.52 -12.47
CA ASN A 111 -12.63 -11.41 -12.98
C ASN A 111 -11.76 -10.15 -13.13
N ASP A 112 -11.77 -9.53 -14.31
CA ASP A 112 -10.92 -8.38 -14.62
C ASP A 112 -11.31 -7.13 -13.85
N GLU A 113 -12.61 -6.87 -13.62
CA GLU A 113 -13.07 -5.72 -12.84
C GLU A 113 -12.57 -5.81 -11.39
N LEU A 114 -12.69 -6.99 -10.78
CA LEU A 114 -12.12 -7.24 -9.46
C LEU A 114 -10.59 -7.12 -9.48
N GLY A 115 -9.94 -7.64 -10.53
CA GLY A 115 -8.50 -7.57 -10.71
C GLY A 115 -7.98 -6.13 -10.77
N GLN A 116 -8.69 -5.21 -11.42
CA GLN A 116 -8.37 -3.77 -11.47
C GLN A 116 -8.48 -3.13 -10.08
N VAL A 117 -9.57 -3.39 -9.35
CA VAL A 117 -9.74 -2.91 -7.97
C VAL A 117 -8.63 -3.41 -7.06
N LEU A 118 -8.25 -4.69 -7.18
CA LEU A 118 -7.18 -5.29 -6.40
C LEU A 118 -5.80 -4.69 -6.75
N MET A 119 -5.51 -4.43 -8.04
CA MET A 119 -4.26 -3.82 -8.47
C MET A 119 -4.13 -2.39 -7.95
N LYS A 120 -5.19 -1.58 -8.04
CA LYS A 120 -5.23 -0.24 -7.44
C LYS A 120 -4.97 -0.29 -5.92
N GLY A 121 -5.67 -1.19 -5.22
CA GLY A 121 -5.46 -1.42 -3.79
C GLY A 121 -4.05 -1.89 -3.44
N PHE A 122 -3.42 -2.73 -4.28
CA PHE A 122 -2.05 -3.17 -4.13
C PHE A 122 -1.06 -1.99 -4.25
N LEU A 123 -1.16 -1.18 -5.31
CA LEU A 123 -0.29 -0.03 -5.53
C LEU A 123 -0.42 0.99 -4.39
N PHE A 124 -1.64 1.29 -3.96
CA PHE A 124 -1.87 2.12 -2.78
C PHE A 124 -1.23 1.51 -1.52
N ALA A 125 -1.40 0.20 -1.28
CA ALA A 125 -0.81 -0.45 -0.10
C ALA A 125 0.72 -0.38 -0.12
N VAL A 126 1.37 -0.45 -1.30
CA VAL A 126 2.82 -0.28 -1.44
C VAL A 126 3.27 1.09 -0.95
N THR A 127 2.50 2.18 -1.21
CA THR A 127 2.83 3.53 -0.70
C THR A 127 2.84 3.63 0.82
N GLN A 128 2.28 2.65 1.51
CA GLN A 128 2.09 2.63 2.98
C GLN A 128 3.01 1.62 3.68
N LEU A 129 3.93 0.99 2.95
CA LEU A 129 4.91 0.09 3.55
C LEU A 129 5.96 0.88 4.34
N ASP A 130 6.46 0.30 5.43
CA ASP A 130 7.56 0.87 6.21
C ASP A 130 8.87 0.87 5.40
N GLU A 131 9.08 -0.19 4.58
CA GLU A 131 10.18 -0.28 3.63
C GLU A 131 9.62 -0.28 2.21
N LEU A 132 9.96 0.74 1.42
CA LEU A 132 9.52 0.84 0.03
C LEU A 132 10.39 -0.01 -0.90
N PRO A 133 9.86 -0.50 -2.04
CA PRO A 133 10.64 -1.17 -3.04
C PRO A 133 11.71 -0.22 -3.60
N LYS A 134 12.88 -0.76 -3.93
CA LYS A 134 13.93 -0.01 -4.61
C LYS A 134 13.52 0.39 -6.03
N ILE A 135 12.91 -0.56 -6.73
CA ILE A 135 12.52 -0.42 -8.14
C ILE A 135 11.15 -1.07 -8.35
N MET A 136 10.33 -0.43 -9.17
CA MET A 136 9.10 -1.01 -9.72
C MET A 136 9.22 -1.10 -11.24
N LEU A 137 8.98 -2.30 -11.77
CA LEU A 137 9.09 -2.63 -13.19
C LEU A 137 7.69 -2.86 -13.78
N PHE A 138 7.35 -2.14 -14.84
CA PHE A 138 6.07 -2.24 -15.53
C PHE A 138 6.28 -2.73 -16.95
N TYR A 139 5.67 -3.86 -17.32
CA TYR A 139 5.76 -4.42 -18.65
C TYR A 139 4.46 -5.13 -19.07
N ASN A 140 4.32 -5.50 -20.35
CA ASN A 140 3.09 -6.03 -20.91
C ASN A 140 1.90 -5.13 -20.53
N GLY A 141 0.75 -5.68 -20.10
CA GLY A 141 -0.42 -4.92 -19.66
C GLY A 141 -0.16 -3.96 -18.50
N GLY A 142 0.82 -4.27 -17.65
CA GLY A 142 1.24 -3.38 -16.55
C GLY A 142 1.76 -2.02 -17.02
N ALA A 143 2.27 -1.90 -18.25
CA ALA A 143 2.73 -0.64 -18.80
C ALA A 143 1.63 0.44 -18.88
N THR A 144 0.37 0.06 -18.97
CA THR A 144 -0.76 0.99 -18.98
C THR A 144 -0.94 1.74 -17.66
N LEU A 145 -0.46 1.16 -16.53
CA LEU A 145 -0.60 1.76 -15.21
C LEU A 145 0.27 3.00 -15.00
N THR A 146 1.30 3.19 -15.82
CA THR A 146 2.23 4.33 -15.74
C THR A 146 1.87 5.47 -16.70
N THR A 147 0.75 5.35 -17.41
CA THR A 147 0.33 6.29 -18.45
C THR A 147 -0.85 7.17 -18.05
N GLU A 148 -1.19 8.19 -18.85
CA GLU A 148 -2.11 9.30 -18.53
C GLU A 148 -3.52 8.89 -18.07
N ASP A 149 -4.02 7.74 -18.49
CA ASP A 149 -5.39 7.28 -18.19
C ASP A 149 -5.45 6.34 -16.97
N SER A 150 -4.36 6.19 -16.23
CA SER A 150 -4.28 5.27 -15.08
C SER A 150 -4.82 5.89 -13.79
N ASP A 151 -5.74 5.21 -13.13
CA ASP A 151 -6.26 5.57 -11.80
C ASP A 151 -5.21 5.43 -10.68
N SER A 152 -4.04 4.85 -10.98
CA SER A 152 -2.96 4.62 -10.00
C SER A 152 -1.81 5.63 -10.13
N LEU A 153 -1.93 6.64 -11.01
CA LEU A 153 -0.84 7.60 -11.24
C LEU A 153 -0.42 8.37 -9.99
N ASP A 154 -1.37 8.77 -9.17
CA ASP A 154 -1.05 9.56 -7.97
C ASP A 154 -0.28 8.72 -6.94
N ASP A 155 -0.63 7.44 -6.79
CA ASP A 155 0.10 6.51 -5.95
C ASP A 155 1.53 6.27 -6.47
N LEU A 156 1.68 6.06 -7.79
CA LEU A 156 2.97 5.85 -8.41
C LEU A 156 3.86 7.10 -8.34
N LYS A 157 3.32 8.30 -8.58
CA LYS A 157 4.06 9.56 -8.39
C LYS A 157 4.47 9.79 -6.94
N SER A 158 3.62 9.40 -5.99
CA SER A 158 3.97 9.45 -4.56
C SER A 158 5.15 8.51 -4.24
N LEU A 159 5.17 7.30 -4.80
CA LEU A 159 6.29 6.37 -4.67
C LEU A 159 7.57 6.92 -5.30
N GLU A 160 7.49 7.50 -6.50
CA GLU A 160 8.61 8.13 -7.19
C GLU A 160 9.18 9.30 -6.37
N ALA A 161 8.31 10.16 -5.82
CA ALA A 161 8.71 11.27 -4.95
C ALA A 161 9.41 10.80 -3.67
N GLN A 162 9.08 9.61 -3.17
CA GLN A 162 9.74 8.94 -2.06
C GLN A 162 11.02 8.18 -2.48
N GLY A 163 11.43 8.32 -3.74
CA GLY A 163 12.68 7.79 -4.27
C GLY A 163 12.60 6.35 -4.79
N VAL A 164 11.42 5.78 -4.98
CA VAL A 164 11.26 4.51 -5.70
C VAL A 164 11.53 4.76 -7.20
N THR A 165 12.41 3.96 -7.80
CA THR A 165 12.65 4.04 -9.23
C THR A 165 11.55 3.31 -9.99
N ILE A 166 10.82 4.00 -10.86
CA ILE A 166 9.76 3.42 -11.69
C ILE A 166 10.25 3.28 -13.12
N LYS A 167 10.16 2.07 -13.68
CA LYS A 167 10.63 1.77 -15.03
C LYS A 167 9.54 1.06 -15.84
N THR A 168 9.30 1.56 -17.05
CA THR A 168 8.29 0.98 -17.96
C THR A 168 8.92 0.52 -19.25
N CYS A 169 8.56 -0.71 -19.68
CA CYS A 169 9.08 -1.33 -20.88
C CYS A 169 8.72 -0.54 -22.15
N GLY A 170 9.72 -0.01 -22.85
CA GLY A 170 9.51 0.76 -24.08
C GLY A 170 8.84 -0.03 -25.22
N THR A 171 9.16 -1.32 -25.36
CA THR A 171 8.48 -2.20 -26.34
C THR A 171 6.98 -2.28 -26.05
N CYS A 172 6.59 -2.36 -24.78
CA CYS A 172 5.19 -2.44 -24.39
C CYS A 172 4.47 -1.10 -24.62
N LEU A 173 5.10 0.01 -24.24
CA LEU A 173 4.56 1.35 -24.53
C LEU A 173 4.34 1.54 -26.04
N ASN A 174 5.30 1.15 -26.85
CA ASN A 174 5.18 1.26 -28.31
C ASN A 174 4.06 0.36 -28.86
N TYR A 175 3.97 -0.89 -28.38
CA TYR A 175 2.93 -1.84 -28.82
C TYR A 175 1.51 -1.34 -28.54
N TYR A 176 1.31 -0.72 -27.37
CA TYR A 176 0.01 -0.15 -26.97
C TYR A 176 -0.22 1.29 -27.46
N GLY A 177 0.74 1.91 -28.19
CA GLY A 177 0.63 3.31 -28.63
C GLY A 177 0.68 4.34 -27.49
N LEU A 178 1.39 4.02 -26.41
CA LEU A 178 1.43 4.78 -25.14
C LEU A 178 2.75 5.51 -24.91
N THR A 179 3.68 5.51 -25.85
CA THR A 179 5.02 6.08 -25.67
C THR A 179 4.99 7.55 -25.24
N GLU A 180 4.14 8.37 -25.87
CA GLU A 180 3.98 9.80 -25.56
C GLU A 180 3.07 10.05 -24.34
N LYS A 181 2.46 9.00 -23.80
CA LYS A 181 1.49 9.05 -22.70
C LYS A 181 2.08 8.66 -21.36
N LEU A 182 3.36 8.34 -21.29
CA LEU A 182 4.04 8.04 -20.02
C LEU A 182 3.99 9.27 -19.11
N LYS A 183 3.53 9.10 -17.86
CA LYS A 183 3.34 10.18 -16.87
C LYS A 183 4.14 10.00 -15.58
N VAL A 184 4.72 8.82 -15.37
CA VAL A 184 5.53 8.51 -14.19
C VAL A 184 6.63 7.52 -14.55
N GLY A 185 7.80 7.73 -14.00
CA GLY A 185 8.97 6.89 -14.23
C GLY A 185 9.68 7.13 -15.56
N GLU A 186 10.55 6.23 -15.91
CA GLU A 186 11.38 6.25 -17.12
C GLU A 186 11.14 5.03 -18.03
N VAL A 187 11.49 5.18 -19.31
CA VAL A 187 11.41 4.08 -20.26
C VAL A 187 12.63 3.17 -20.09
N THR A 188 12.38 1.86 -20.06
CA THR A 188 13.41 0.83 -19.96
C THR A 188 13.26 -0.24 -21.05
N ASN A 189 14.15 -1.20 -21.06
CA ASN A 189 14.18 -2.32 -22.00
C ASN A 189 14.20 -3.68 -21.27
N MET A 190 13.97 -4.78 -22.03
CA MET A 190 13.88 -6.12 -21.45
C MET A 190 15.18 -6.58 -20.78
N TYR A 191 16.34 -6.17 -21.28
CA TYR A 191 17.61 -6.54 -20.65
C TYR A 191 17.74 -5.94 -19.26
N ASP A 192 17.45 -4.64 -19.10
CA ASP A 192 17.46 -3.96 -17.81
C ASP A 192 16.43 -4.54 -16.83
N ILE A 193 15.23 -4.90 -17.33
CA ILE A 193 14.19 -5.57 -16.53
C ILE A 193 14.71 -6.90 -15.98
N VAL A 194 15.29 -7.75 -16.84
CA VAL A 194 15.82 -9.06 -16.44
C VAL A 194 17.00 -8.91 -15.49
N GLU A 195 17.93 -8.01 -15.78
CA GLU A 195 19.10 -7.76 -14.94
C GLU A 195 18.67 -7.25 -13.55
N THR A 196 17.73 -6.32 -13.51
CA THR A 196 17.17 -5.77 -12.25
C THR A 196 16.52 -6.86 -11.41
N MET A 197 15.68 -7.71 -12.01
CA MET A 197 15.05 -8.82 -11.29
C MET A 197 16.07 -9.87 -10.81
N ALA A 198 17.10 -10.15 -11.63
CA ALA A 198 18.12 -11.15 -11.29
C ALA A 198 19.04 -10.70 -10.14
N LYS A 199 19.27 -9.39 -9.98
CA LYS A 199 20.08 -8.80 -8.91
C LYS A 199 19.29 -8.47 -7.64
N ALA A 200 17.96 -8.51 -7.69
CA ALA A 200 17.13 -8.21 -6.53
C ALA A 200 17.25 -9.28 -5.45
N SER A 201 17.27 -8.89 -4.18
CA SER A 201 17.21 -9.83 -3.05
C SER A 201 15.85 -10.54 -3.01
N LYS A 202 14.80 -9.87 -3.46
CA LYS A 202 13.43 -10.39 -3.54
C LYS A 202 12.68 -9.71 -4.68
N VAL A 203 11.90 -10.48 -5.45
CA VAL A 203 10.97 -9.98 -6.44
C VAL A 203 9.55 -10.27 -5.99
N VAL A 204 8.73 -9.22 -5.89
CA VAL A 204 7.29 -9.32 -5.60
C VAL A 204 6.54 -9.12 -6.92
N LYS A 205 5.62 -10.02 -7.24
CA LYS A 205 4.79 -9.96 -8.43
C LYS A 205 3.32 -10.14 -8.02
N PRO A 206 2.45 -9.13 -8.20
CA PRO A 206 1.03 -9.19 -7.84
C PRO A 206 0.21 -10.10 -8.76
#